data_8c17c1f76613bea29278aa32590ddfc7
#
_entry.id   8c17c1f76613bea29278aa32590ddfc7
#
_cell.length_a   1.000
_cell.length_b   1.000
_cell.length_c   1.000
_cell.angle_alpha   90.00
_cell.angle_beta   90.00
_cell.angle_gamma   90.00
#
_symmetry.space_group_name_H-M   'P 1'
#
loop_
_entity.id
_entity.type
_entity.pdbx_description
1 polymer ?
#
loop_
_entity_poly.entity_id
_entity_poly.type
_entity_poly.pdbx_seq_one_letter_code
_entity_poly.pdbx_strand_id
1 'polypeptide(L)'
;DHGGHRWSAEAYTAMDIRTTVANTARAAVWETNQNFGNDLYSVSYHNGARPLCYPWQNKVISSTNNARVVTDLDGNEIQVYAQSDTSYGQPAGLFGINCKHYPTPFIPGVSVIEGQPQDEEANAKTYAESQQQRALERKIREEKRDLLMLKARGAPDEIIKEVVTYGKIYWCFLQTVQKRR
;
A
#
# COMPACT_ATOMS: atom_id res chain seq x y z
N ASP A 1 -16.46 2.51 10.85
CA ASP A 1 -16.28 3.79 10.17
C ASP A 1 -17.57 4.23 9.48
N HIS A 2 -17.57 5.41 8.87
CA HIS A 2 -18.73 5.92 8.14
C HIS A 2 -19.16 5.05 6.94
N GLY A 3 -18.28 4.18 6.44
CA GLY A 3 -18.56 3.19 5.40
C GLY A 3 -19.13 1.87 5.91
N GLY A 4 -19.47 1.77 7.19
CA GLY A 4 -20.03 0.55 7.80
C GLY A 4 -19.01 -0.56 8.07
N HIS A 5 -17.72 -0.33 7.83
CA HIS A 5 -16.68 -1.32 8.10
C HIS A 5 -16.39 -1.42 9.61
N ARG A 6 -16.44 -2.64 10.11
CA ARG A 6 -16.04 -2.96 11.48
C ARG A 6 -14.54 -3.20 11.56
N TRP A 7 -13.87 -2.44 12.40
CA TRP A 7 -12.45 -2.60 12.70
C TRP A 7 -12.26 -3.18 14.09
N SER A 8 -11.37 -4.16 14.25
CA SER A 8 -10.88 -4.47 15.60
C SER A 8 -9.93 -3.34 16.05
N ALA A 9 -9.86 -3.07 17.35
CA ALA A 9 -8.95 -2.07 17.90
C ALA A 9 -7.50 -2.32 17.47
N GLU A 10 -7.06 -3.58 17.52
CA GLU A 10 -5.73 -4.01 17.05
C GLU A 10 -5.48 -3.66 15.57
N ALA A 11 -6.43 -3.98 14.67
CA ALA A 11 -6.28 -3.72 13.25
C ALA A 11 -6.28 -2.22 12.94
N TYR A 12 -7.10 -1.44 13.64
CA TYR A 12 -7.15 0.01 13.51
C TYR A 12 -5.84 0.65 13.97
N THR A 13 -5.37 0.31 15.18
CA THR A 13 -4.11 0.83 15.72
C THR A 13 -2.92 0.48 14.83
N ALA A 14 -2.84 -0.76 14.36
CA ALA A 14 -1.77 -1.18 13.45
C ALA A 14 -1.82 -0.45 12.09
N MET A 15 -3.00 -0.12 11.59
CA MET A 15 -3.18 0.69 10.37
C MET A 15 -2.76 2.13 10.62
N ASP A 16 -3.18 2.72 11.72
CA ASP A 16 -2.90 4.09 12.09
C ASP A 16 -1.39 4.33 12.29
N ILE A 17 -0.73 3.47 13.06
CA ILE A 17 0.73 3.53 13.26
C ILE A 17 1.47 3.46 11.92
N ARG A 18 1.15 2.48 11.05
CA ARG A 18 1.83 2.35 9.75
C ARG A 18 1.62 3.58 8.87
N THR A 19 0.41 4.11 8.86
CA THR A 19 0.07 5.29 8.04
C THR A 19 0.77 6.53 8.56
N THR A 20 0.77 6.74 9.88
CA THR A 20 1.42 7.88 10.53
C THR A 20 2.94 7.85 10.31
N VAL A 21 3.60 6.70 10.54
CA VAL A 21 5.03 6.55 10.29
C VAL A 21 5.38 6.84 8.82
N ALA A 22 4.60 6.29 7.87
CA ALA A 22 4.82 6.55 6.47
C ALA A 22 4.58 8.03 6.08
N ASN A 23 3.58 8.68 6.66
CA ASN A 23 3.31 10.10 6.44
C ASN A 23 4.43 10.98 6.99
N THR A 24 4.93 10.68 8.20
CA THR A 24 6.06 11.42 8.81
C THR A 24 7.32 11.27 7.96
N ALA A 25 7.65 10.07 7.51
CA ALA A 25 8.80 9.84 6.64
C ALA A 25 8.68 10.62 5.31
N ARG A 26 7.50 10.60 4.70
CA ARG A 26 7.24 11.37 3.46
C ARG A 26 7.33 12.88 3.68
N ALA A 27 6.77 13.38 4.79
CA ALA A 27 6.85 14.80 5.12
C ALA A 27 8.30 15.26 5.28
N ALA A 28 9.14 14.46 5.93
CA ALA A 28 10.58 14.76 6.06
C ALA A 28 11.29 14.81 4.70
N VAL A 29 10.97 13.88 3.78
CA VAL A 29 11.52 13.90 2.41
C VAL A 29 11.10 15.17 1.67
N TRP A 30 9.81 15.56 1.75
CA TRP A 30 9.30 16.75 1.08
C TRP A 30 9.91 18.03 1.65
N GLU A 31 9.96 18.17 2.96
CA GLU A 31 10.57 19.33 3.62
C GLU A 31 12.04 19.48 3.25
N THR A 32 12.80 18.37 3.31
CA THR A 32 14.20 18.37 2.89
C THR A 32 14.35 18.79 1.42
N ASN A 33 13.54 18.23 0.54
CA ASN A 33 13.57 18.55 -0.89
C ASN A 33 13.27 20.03 -1.17
N GLN A 34 12.26 20.59 -0.50
CA GLN A 34 11.90 22.01 -0.59
C GLN A 34 13.01 22.92 -0.03
N ASN A 35 13.66 22.54 1.06
CA ASN A 35 14.76 23.31 1.64
C ASN A 35 15.96 23.43 0.67
N PHE A 36 16.14 22.46 -0.24
CA PHE A 36 17.09 22.53 -1.34
C PHE A 36 16.54 23.22 -2.60
N GLY A 37 15.36 23.84 -2.53
CA GLY A 37 14.73 24.53 -3.65
C GLY A 37 14.19 23.59 -4.73
N ASN A 38 14.05 22.30 -4.46
CA ASN A 38 13.53 21.32 -5.39
C ASN A 38 12.09 20.93 -5.02
N ASP A 39 11.19 21.01 -5.99
CA ASP A 39 9.77 20.66 -5.84
C ASP A 39 9.42 19.29 -6.46
N LEU A 40 10.40 18.60 -7.07
CA LEU A 40 10.16 17.39 -7.83
C LEU A 40 10.48 16.13 -7.04
N TYR A 41 9.62 15.13 -7.21
CA TYR A 41 9.87 13.78 -6.71
C TYR A 41 9.37 12.73 -7.69
N SER A 42 10.06 11.62 -7.80
CA SER A 42 9.59 10.41 -8.47
C SER A 42 8.83 9.52 -7.51
N VAL A 43 7.83 8.82 -8.01
CA VAL A 43 7.04 7.84 -7.25
C VAL A 43 7.66 6.46 -7.43
N SER A 44 7.96 5.80 -6.33
CA SER A 44 8.44 4.41 -6.38
C SER A 44 7.42 3.49 -7.04
N TYR A 45 7.87 2.36 -7.58
CA TYR A 45 6.98 1.33 -8.12
C TYR A 45 7.04 0.06 -7.27
N HIS A 46 5.99 -0.75 -7.35
CA HIS A 46 5.93 -2.11 -6.83
C HIS A 46 4.81 -2.91 -7.51
N ASN A 47 4.96 -4.22 -7.52
CA ASN A 47 3.98 -5.11 -8.10
C ASN A 47 2.69 -5.15 -7.26
N GLY A 48 1.54 -5.21 -7.94
CA GLY A 48 0.23 -5.23 -7.29
C GLY A 48 -0.13 -3.90 -6.64
N ALA A 49 0.23 -2.79 -7.27
CA ALA A 49 -0.21 -1.47 -6.85
C ALA A 49 -1.73 -1.31 -6.97
N ARG A 50 -2.32 -0.54 -6.06
CA ARG A 50 -3.76 -0.22 -6.09
C ARG A 50 -4.13 0.53 -7.36
N PRO A 51 -5.35 0.38 -7.89
CA PRO A 51 -5.78 1.04 -9.13
C PRO A 51 -5.53 2.55 -9.14
N LEU A 52 -5.80 3.24 -8.03
CA LEU A 52 -5.58 4.69 -7.91
C LEU A 52 -4.10 5.10 -7.79
N CYS A 53 -3.22 4.17 -7.47
CA CYS A 53 -1.78 4.42 -7.34
C CYS A 53 -1.00 4.00 -8.59
N TYR A 54 -1.47 2.97 -9.28
CA TYR A 54 -0.77 2.37 -10.43
C TYR A 54 -0.37 3.39 -11.52
N PRO A 55 -1.26 4.30 -11.96
CA PRO A 55 -0.92 5.25 -13.03
C PRO A 55 0.25 6.20 -12.68
N TRP A 56 0.54 6.33 -11.40
CA TRP A 56 1.55 7.27 -10.88
C TRP A 56 2.90 6.65 -10.59
N GLN A 57 3.03 5.33 -10.74
CA GLN A 57 4.32 4.65 -10.57
C GLN A 57 5.33 5.12 -11.61
N ASN A 58 6.57 5.37 -11.18
CA ASN A 58 7.65 5.92 -12.01
C ASN A 58 7.32 7.27 -12.69
N LYS A 59 6.33 7.99 -12.20
CA LYS A 59 6.06 9.36 -12.67
C LYS A 59 6.78 10.37 -11.78
N VAL A 60 7.22 11.46 -12.41
CA VAL A 60 7.75 12.63 -11.70
C VAL A 60 6.61 13.61 -11.43
N ILE A 61 6.51 14.05 -10.20
CA ILE A 61 5.42 14.88 -9.71
C ILE A 61 6.00 16.14 -9.06
N SER A 62 5.38 17.29 -9.31
CA SER A 62 5.68 18.55 -8.65
C SER A 62 4.79 18.70 -7.42
N SER A 63 5.38 18.88 -6.23
CA SER A 63 4.68 19.19 -4.99
C SER A 63 4.05 20.57 -4.96
N THR A 64 4.50 21.46 -5.84
CA THR A 64 3.96 22.83 -6.04
C THR A 64 2.93 22.92 -7.15
N ASN A 65 2.50 21.80 -7.72
CA ASN A 65 1.56 21.72 -8.84
C ASN A 65 2.06 22.37 -10.14
N ASN A 66 3.37 22.45 -10.34
CA ASN A 66 3.98 23.04 -11.53
C ASN A 66 4.31 21.93 -12.55
N ALA A 67 3.30 21.58 -13.38
CA ALA A 67 3.48 20.64 -14.49
C ALA A 67 4.39 21.23 -15.57
N ARG A 68 5.41 20.46 -15.99
CA ARG A 68 6.42 20.88 -16.98
C ARG A 68 7.15 19.67 -17.55
N VAL A 69 7.98 19.92 -18.54
CA VAL A 69 8.94 18.92 -19.03
C VAL A 69 10.31 19.27 -18.46
N VAL A 70 11.04 18.26 -18.00
CA VAL A 70 12.43 18.36 -17.53
C VAL A 70 13.27 17.28 -18.19
N THR A 71 14.58 17.37 -18.14
CA THR A 71 15.48 16.32 -18.62
C THR A 71 16.04 15.51 -17.44
N ASP A 72 16.27 14.23 -17.66
CA ASP A 72 17.01 13.36 -16.75
C ASP A 72 18.54 13.47 -16.97
N LEU A 73 19.32 12.67 -16.26
CA LEU A 73 20.79 12.61 -16.42
C LEU A 73 21.21 12.17 -17.83
N ASP A 74 20.43 11.31 -18.47
CA ASP A 74 20.73 10.76 -19.80
C ASP A 74 20.24 11.69 -20.94
N GLY A 75 19.60 12.82 -20.60
CA GLY A 75 19.06 13.79 -21.55
C GLY A 75 17.67 13.43 -22.09
N ASN A 76 17.00 12.44 -21.52
CA ASN A 76 15.62 12.11 -21.91
C ASN A 76 14.63 13.13 -21.34
N GLU A 77 13.62 13.47 -22.12
CA GLU A 77 12.52 14.32 -21.68
C GLU A 77 11.59 13.55 -20.73
N ILE A 78 11.40 14.11 -19.54
CA ILE A 78 10.54 13.55 -18.48
C ILE A 78 9.36 14.50 -18.27
N GLN A 79 8.14 13.97 -18.45
CA GLN A 79 6.93 14.71 -18.13
C GLN A 79 6.74 14.79 -16.61
N VAL A 80 6.66 16.00 -16.09
CA VAL A 80 6.28 16.30 -14.70
C VAL A 80 4.77 16.54 -14.62
N TYR A 81 4.12 15.89 -13.68
CA TYR A 81 2.69 16.04 -13.41
C TYR A 81 2.47 16.92 -12.17
N ALA A 82 1.36 17.63 -12.12
CA ALA A 82 0.97 18.34 -10.91
C ALA A 82 0.50 17.33 -9.85
N GLN A 83 0.81 17.58 -8.58
CA GLN A 83 0.33 16.71 -7.49
C GLN A 83 -1.20 16.68 -7.42
N SER A 84 -1.87 17.80 -7.76
CA SER A 84 -3.33 17.89 -7.85
C SER A 84 -3.96 16.97 -8.89
N ASP A 85 -3.23 16.57 -9.92
CA ASP A 85 -3.73 15.68 -10.98
C ASP A 85 -3.73 14.21 -10.53
N THR A 86 -3.05 13.92 -9.43
CA THR A 86 -2.91 12.57 -8.91
C THR A 86 -4.05 12.20 -7.97
N SER A 87 -4.06 10.96 -7.52
CA SER A 87 -4.97 10.52 -6.45
C SER A 87 -4.47 10.90 -5.02
N TYR A 88 -3.54 11.85 -4.91
CA TYR A 88 -3.06 12.35 -3.61
C TYR A 88 -4.22 12.98 -2.81
N GLY A 89 -4.23 12.78 -1.50
CA GLY A 89 -5.30 13.26 -0.62
C GLY A 89 -6.51 12.32 -0.52
N GLN A 90 -6.64 11.33 -1.41
CA GLN A 90 -7.68 10.32 -1.29
C GLN A 90 -7.24 9.20 -0.33
N PRO A 91 -8.10 8.69 0.57
CA PRO A 91 -7.73 7.62 1.52
C PRO A 91 -7.18 6.36 0.84
N ALA A 92 -7.71 5.98 -0.32
CA ALA A 92 -7.26 4.84 -1.11
C ALA A 92 -6.24 5.22 -2.21
N GLY A 93 -5.90 6.49 -2.34
CA GLY A 93 -5.04 7.04 -3.38
C GLY A 93 -3.55 6.98 -3.07
N LEU A 94 -2.81 7.71 -3.89
CA LEU A 94 -1.36 7.82 -3.78
C LEU A 94 -0.98 8.41 -2.42
N PHE A 95 -0.05 7.75 -1.73
CA PHE A 95 0.39 8.08 -0.37
C PHE A 95 -0.72 8.08 0.71
N GLY A 96 -1.92 7.57 0.40
CA GLY A 96 -3.01 7.42 1.34
C GLY A 96 -2.81 6.26 2.34
N ILE A 97 -3.90 5.85 2.99
CA ILE A 97 -3.90 4.81 4.04
C ILE A 97 -3.27 3.50 3.55
N ASN A 98 -2.25 2.99 4.28
CA ASN A 98 -1.51 1.77 3.91
C ASN A 98 -0.88 1.82 2.49
N CYS A 99 -0.62 2.98 1.92
CA CYS A 99 0.10 3.08 0.65
C CYS A 99 1.55 2.64 0.84
N LYS A 100 2.05 1.81 -0.09
CA LYS A 100 3.43 1.32 -0.09
C LYS A 100 4.40 2.20 -0.88
N HIS A 101 3.87 3.12 -1.68
CA HIS A 101 4.69 4.04 -2.45
C HIS A 101 5.38 5.06 -1.55
N TYR A 102 6.58 5.46 -1.95
CA TYR A 102 7.34 6.53 -1.32
C TYR A 102 7.85 7.51 -2.38
N PRO A 103 7.97 8.79 -2.04
CA PRO A 103 8.58 9.78 -2.93
C PRO A 103 10.10 9.70 -2.82
N THR A 104 10.78 9.81 -3.95
CA THR A 104 12.23 9.99 -4.03
C THR A 104 12.51 11.34 -4.68
N PRO A 105 13.34 12.23 -4.12
CA PRO A 105 13.70 13.49 -4.76
C PRO A 105 14.17 13.26 -6.20
N PHE A 106 13.66 14.04 -7.13
CA PHE A 106 14.09 14.01 -8.54
C PHE A 106 14.75 15.33 -8.87
N ILE A 107 16.02 15.29 -9.28
CA ILE A 107 16.81 16.47 -9.63
C ILE A 107 17.03 16.42 -11.15
N PRO A 108 16.49 17.37 -11.91
CA PRO A 108 16.71 17.46 -13.36
C PRO A 108 18.20 17.45 -13.73
N GLY A 109 18.56 16.71 -14.77
CA GLY A 109 19.95 16.56 -15.22
C GLY A 109 20.86 15.70 -14.32
N VAL A 110 20.35 15.17 -13.20
CA VAL A 110 21.12 14.37 -12.25
C VAL A 110 20.46 13.02 -11.96
N SER A 111 19.14 13.02 -11.80
CA SER A 111 18.39 11.79 -11.46
C SER A 111 17.97 11.01 -12.70
N VAL A 112 17.90 9.67 -12.56
CA VAL A 112 17.33 8.75 -13.55
C VAL A 112 16.17 8.02 -12.91
N ILE A 113 15.14 7.69 -13.69
CA ILE A 113 14.05 6.82 -13.24
C ILE A 113 14.43 5.38 -13.57
N GLU A 114 14.76 4.60 -12.55
CA GLU A 114 15.14 3.21 -12.70
C GLU A 114 13.94 2.26 -12.67
N GLY A 115 14.05 1.19 -13.46
CA GLY A 115 13.09 0.09 -13.49
C GLY A 115 11.78 0.45 -14.19
N GLN A 116 10.91 -0.55 -14.28
CA GLN A 116 9.57 -0.37 -14.86
C GLN A 116 8.52 -1.09 -14.01
N PRO A 117 7.34 -0.47 -13.80
CA PRO A 117 6.22 -1.16 -13.18
C PRO A 117 5.77 -2.32 -14.08
N GLN A 118 5.10 -3.31 -13.49
CA GLN A 118 4.37 -4.32 -14.26
C GLN A 118 3.41 -3.64 -15.25
N ASP A 119 3.10 -4.33 -16.34
CA ASP A 119 1.97 -3.91 -17.17
C ASP A 119 0.65 -3.92 -16.36
N GLU A 120 -0.36 -3.22 -16.86
CA GLU A 120 -1.59 -2.96 -16.12
C GLU A 120 -2.34 -4.27 -15.77
N GLU A 121 -2.41 -5.22 -16.70
CA GLU A 121 -3.11 -6.49 -16.51
C GLU A 121 -2.40 -7.36 -15.46
N ALA A 122 -1.08 -7.51 -15.57
CA ALA A 122 -0.27 -8.24 -14.59
C ALA A 122 -0.33 -7.59 -13.21
N ASN A 123 -0.32 -6.25 -13.14
CA ASN A 123 -0.46 -5.53 -11.90
C ASN A 123 -1.85 -5.76 -11.27
N ALA A 124 -2.92 -5.69 -12.05
CA ALA A 124 -4.28 -5.91 -11.59
C ALA A 124 -4.46 -7.33 -11.05
N LYS A 125 -3.91 -8.33 -11.73
CA LYS A 125 -3.89 -9.73 -11.28
C LYS A 125 -3.15 -9.88 -9.95
N THR A 126 -1.93 -9.35 -9.86
CA THR A 126 -1.12 -9.38 -8.63
C THR A 126 -1.84 -8.68 -7.46
N TYR A 127 -2.51 -7.55 -7.74
CA TYR A 127 -3.32 -6.84 -6.76
C TYR A 127 -4.48 -7.70 -6.26
N ALA A 128 -5.26 -8.31 -7.18
CA ALA A 128 -6.39 -9.16 -6.84
C ALA A 128 -5.98 -10.37 -5.97
N GLU A 129 -4.89 -11.06 -6.33
CA GLU A 129 -4.33 -12.15 -5.55
C GLU A 129 -3.91 -11.69 -4.14
N SER A 130 -3.32 -10.51 -4.03
CA SER A 130 -2.95 -9.90 -2.76
C SER A 130 -4.19 -9.58 -1.89
N GLN A 131 -5.31 -9.17 -2.48
CA GLN A 131 -6.55 -8.94 -1.74
C GLN A 131 -7.17 -10.25 -1.24
N GLN A 132 -7.13 -11.31 -2.04
CA GLN A 132 -7.59 -12.65 -1.62
C GLN A 132 -6.76 -13.16 -0.43
N GLN A 133 -5.43 -13.06 -0.52
CA GLN A 133 -4.54 -13.42 0.58
C GLN A 133 -4.89 -12.66 1.87
N ARG A 134 -5.04 -11.34 1.80
CA ARG A 134 -5.40 -10.50 2.95
C ARG A 134 -6.77 -10.84 3.53
N ALA A 135 -7.73 -11.26 2.69
CA ALA A 135 -9.03 -11.70 3.16
C ALA A 135 -8.91 -12.98 4.00
N LEU A 136 -8.13 -13.97 3.54
CA LEU A 136 -7.86 -15.20 4.28
C LEU A 136 -7.10 -14.92 5.58
N GLU A 137 -6.08 -14.08 5.56
CA GLU A 137 -5.34 -13.68 6.75
C GLU A 137 -6.23 -12.99 7.81
N ARG A 138 -7.20 -12.17 7.38
CA ARG A 138 -8.19 -11.57 8.30
C ARG A 138 -9.07 -12.64 8.94
N LYS A 139 -9.58 -13.61 8.17
CA LYS A 139 -10.37 -14.73 8.68
C LYS A 139 -9.59 -15.55 9.70
N ILE A 140 -8.35 -15.92 9.39
CA ILE A 140 -7.49 -16.67 10.31
C ILE A 140 -7.29 -15.90 11.63
N ARG A 141 -7.09 -14.57 11.58
CA ARG A 141 -6.96 -13.76 12.80
C ARG A 141 -8.27 -13.70 13.60
N GLU A 142 -9.41 -13.63 12.94
CA GLU A 142 -10.73 -13.68 13.55
C GLU A 142 -10.92 -15.00 14.31
N GLU A 143 -10.74 -16.13 13.65
CA GLU A 143 -10.85 -17.46 14.24
C GLU A 143 -9.89 -17.66 15.43
N LYS A 144 -8.67 -17.16 15.34
CA LYS A 144 -7.72 -17.21 16.46
C LYS A 144 -8.19 -16.41 17.68
N ARG A 145 -8.80 -15.24 17.47
CA ARG A 145 -9.36 -14.45 18.58
C ARG A 145 -10.55 -15.16 19.22
N ASP A 146 -11.44 -15.70 18.39
CA ASP A 146 -12.62 -16.42 18.87
C ASP A 146 -12.21 -17.66 19.67
N LEU A 147 -11.22 -18.40 19.20
CA LEU A 147 -10.65 -19.53 19.93
C LEU A 147 -10.07 -19.12 21.30
N LEU A 148 -9.34 -18.02 21.36
CA LEU A 148 -8.80 -17.52 22.63
C LEU A 148 -9.92 -17.12 23.59
N MET A 149 -10.96 -16.47 23.09
CA MET A 149 -12.12 -16.08 23.91
C MET A 149 -12.91 -17.29 24.42
N LEU A 150 -13.15 -18.28 23.58
CA LEU A 150 -13.84 -19.51 23.96
C LEU A 150 -13.06 -20.27 25.05
N LYS A 151 -11.75 -20.42 24.89
CA LYS A 151 -10.88 -21.04 25.90
C LYS A 151 -10.90 -20.28 27.23
N ALA A 152 -10.83 -18.96 27.18
CA ALA A 152 -10.86 -18.11 28.37
C ALA A 152 -12.20 -18.20 29.14
N ARG A 153 -13.30 -18.50 28.43
CA ARG A 153 -14.65 -18.67 29.01
C ARG A 153 -14.93 -20.10 29.46
N GLY A 154 -14.00 -21.05 29.29
CA GLY A 154 -14.20 -22.44 29.60
C GLY A 154 -15.25 -23.14 28.72
N ALA A 155 -15.31 -22.76 27.43
CA ALA A 155 -16.24 -23.38 26.49
C ALA A 155 -15.99 -24.89 26.35
N PRO A 156 -17.05 -25.73 26.08
CA PRO A 156 -16.91 -27.14 25.84
C PRO A 156 -15.92 -27.49 24.74
N ASP A 157 -15.20 -28.61 24.89
CA ASP A 157 -14.17 -29.06 23.94
C ASP A 157 -14.71 -29.28 22.52
N GLU A 158 -15.99 -29.66 22.38
CA GLU A 158 -16.64 -29.83 21.09
C GLU A 158 -16.67 -28.52 20.30
N ILE A 159 -17.05 -27.40 20.94
CA ILE A 159 -17.11 -26.09 20.32
C ILE A 159 -15.69 -25.62 19.94
N ILE A 160 -14.72 -25.84 20.82
CA ILE A 160 -13.31 -25.50 20.55
C ILE A 160 -12.78 -26.28 19.33
N LYS A 161 -13.09 -27.56 19.21
CA LYS A 161 -12.69 -28.40 18.07
C LYS A 161 -13.29 -27.91 16.75
N GLU A 162 -14.54 -27.49 16.77
CA GLU A 162 -15.20 -26.93 15.57
C GLU A 162 -14.47 -25.69 15.06
N VAL A 163 -14.21 -24.70 15.92
CA VAL A 163 -13.48 -23.48 15.54
C VAL A 163 -12.07 -23.78 15.05
N VAL A 164 -11.35 -24.70 15.68
CA VAL A 164 -10.01 -25.14 15.21
C VAL A 164 -10.08 -25.74 13.81
N THR A 165 -11.15 -26.47 13.51
CA THR A 165 -11.33 -27.09 12.19
C THR A 165 -11.53 -26.05 11.10
N TYR A 166 -12.37 -25.03 11.33
CA TYR A 166 -12.53 -23.90 10.40
C TYR A 166 -11.23 -23.14 10.20
N GLY A 167 -10.48 -22.85 11.25
CA GLY A 167 -9.17 -22.19 11.17
C GLY A 167 -8.17 -22.96 10.31
N LYS A 168 -8.14 -24.30 10.38
CA LYS A 168 -7.29 -25.15 9.52
C LYS A 168 -7.69 -25.07 8.04
N ILE A 169 -8.98 -25.00 7.72
CA ILE A 169 -9.48 -24.85 6.36
C ILE A 169 -8.96 -23.55 5.75
N TYR A 170 -9.10 -22.42 6.42
CA TYR A 170 -8.58 -21.13 5.95
C TYR A 170 -7.06 -21.14 5.77
N TRP A 171 -6.33 -21.82 6.67
CA TRP A 171 -4.89 -21.99 6.56
C TRP A 171 -4.48 -22.77 5.31
N CYS A 172 -5.16 -23.87 4.99
CA CYS A 172 -4.93 -24.63 3.75
C CYS A 172 -5.18 -23.79 2.50
N PHE A 173 -6.27 -23.01 2.49
CA PHE A 173 -6.54 -22.10 1.37
C PHE A 173 -5.44 -21.03 1.22
N LEU A 174 -4.98 -20.44 2.32
CA LEU A 174 -3.89 -19.47 2.31
C LEU A 174 -2.61 -20.06 1.70
N GLN A 175 -2.22 -21.26 2.10
CA GLN A 175 -1.05 -21.93 1.54
C GLN A 175 -1.19 -22.19 0.03
N THR A 176 -2.40 -22.52 -0.43
CA THR A 176 -2.67 -22.73 -1.87
C THR A 176 -2.50 -21.43 -2.65
N VAL A 177 -2.97 -20.31 -2.13
CA VAL A 177 -2.81 -19.00 -2.76
C VAL A 177 -1.33 -18.58 -2.77
N GLN A 178 -0.57 -18.84 -1.71
CA GLN A 178 0.86 -18.52 -1.64
C GLN A 178 1.72 -19.33 -2.61
N LYS A 179 1.37 -20.59 -2.87
CA LYS A 179 2.12 -21.45 -3.82
C LYS A 179 1.92 -21.09 -5.30
N ARG A 180 0.90 -20.27 -5.60
CA ARG A 180 0.60 -19.80 -6.96
C ARG A 180 1.32 -18.50 -7.34
N ARG A 181 2.07 -17.94 -6.41
CA ARG A 181 2.94 -16.75 -6.57
C ARG A 181 4.39 -17.16 -6.82
#